data_0dfd5bbddc8adcaa54a5f786244956e5
#
_entry.id   0dfd5bbddc8adcaa54a5f786244956e5
#
_cell.length_a   1.000
_cell.length_b   1.000
_cell.length_c   1.000
_cell.angle_alpha   90.00
_cell.angle_beta   90.00
_cell.angle_gamma   90.00
#
_symmetry.space_group_name_H-M   'P 1'
#
loop_
_entity.id
_entity.type
_entity.pdbx_description
1 polymer ?
#
loop_
_entity_poly.entity_id
_entity_poly.type
_entity_poly.pdbx_seq_one_letter_code
_entity_poly.pdbx_strand_id
1 'polypeptide(L)'
;DEWRRSGLDVIHDPRVDPLRDMELWLDQVAACDAVISVANTTIHGAGGLNIPTQCLLSRQSDWRWFTDPAVQRSYWYPSVGILRERAKTGWNDALRDARHWLEEQCPMPSGRISTRLSVAS
;
A
#
# COMPACT_ATOMS: atom_id res chain seq x y z
N ASP A 1 16.64 -10.48 -10.65
CA ASP A 1 16.17 -10.47 -9.26
C ASP A 1 16.85 -9.42 -8.39
N GLU A 2 16.63 -8.16 -8.75
CA GLU A 2 17.18 -6.98 -8.07
C GLU A 2 16.73 -6.91 -6.60
N TRP A 3 15.50 -7.31 -6.32
CA TRP A 3 14.89 -7.35 -4.97
C TRP A 3 15.64 -8.26 -3.99
N ARG A 4 16.09 -9.42 -4.45
CA ARG A 4 16.88 -10.35 -3.61
C ARG A 4 18.22 -9.79 -3.23
N ARG A 5 18.80 -8.93 -4.07
CA ARG A 5 20.09 -8.28 -3.79
C ARG A 5 19.96 -7.15 -2.77
N SER A 6 18.77 -6.57 -2.60
CA SER A 6 18.49 -5.51 -1.62
C SER A 6 18.28 -6.02 -0.19
N GLY A 7 18.29 -7.34 0.03
CA GLY A 7 18.03 -7.95 1.35
C GLY A 7 16.55 -7.97 1.73
N LEU A 8 15.64 -7.66 0.79
CA LEU A 8 14.19 -7.74 1.00
C LEU A 8 13.70 -9.16 0.73
N ASP A 9 12.90 -9.67 1.65
CA ASP A 9 12.16 -10.93 1.45
C ASP A 9 10.84 -10.62 0.74
N VAL A 10 10.84 -10.75 -0.59
CA VAL A 10 9.64 -10.52 -1.42
C VAL A 10 8.92 -11.84 -1.63
N ILE A 11 7.72 -11.93 -1.11
CA ILE A 11 6.85 -13.10 -1.25
C ILE A 11 5.85 -12.86 -2.37
N HIS A 12 5.82 -13.75 -3.33
CA HIS A 12 4.78 -13.83 -4.35
C HIS A 12 4.19 -15.24 -4.34
N ASP A 13 2.91 -15.35 -4.00
CA ASP A 13 2.20 -16.62 -4.04
C ASP A 13 1.31 -16.67 -5.29
N PRO A 14 1.68 -17.48 -6.30
CA PRO A 14 0.93 -17.57 -7.56
C PRO A 14 -0.47 -18.17 -7.40
N ARG A 15 -0.79 -18.76 -6.25
CA ARG A 15 -2.12 -19.28 -5.95
C ARG A 15 -3.11 -18.18 -5.61
N VAL A 16 -2.61 -17.02 -5.16
CA VAL A 16 -3.41 -15.86 -4.78
C VAL A 16 -3.72 -15.02 -6.02
N ASP A 17 -4.91 -15.20 -6.55
CA ASP A 17 -5.41 -14.45 -7.69
C ASP A 17 -6.81 -13.91 -7.36
N PRO A 18 -6.98 -12.59 -7.21
CA PRO A 18 -8.25 -11.97 -6.83
C PRO A 18 -9.36 -12.21 -7.86
N LEU A 19 -9.01 -12.57 -9.10
CA LEU A 19 -10.00 -12.89 -10.14
C LEU A 19 -10.52 -14.31 -10.04
N ARG A 20 -9.82 -15.18 -9.32
CA ARG A 20 -10.19 -16.59 -9.14
C ARG A 20 -10.74 -16.89 -7.76
N ASP A 21 -10.09 -16.33 -6.73
CA ASP A 21 -10.44 -16.57 -5.34
C ASP A 21 -10.26 -15.28 -4.52
N MET A 22 -11.35 -14.57 -4.38
CA MET A 22 -11.41 -13.31 -3.64
C MET A 22 -11.16 -13.52 -2.15
N GLU A 23 -11.61 -14.65 -1.58
CA GLU A 23 -11.44 -14.95 -0.15
C GLU A 23 -9.98 -15.18 0.18
N LEU A 24 -9.30 -16.01 -0.58
CA LEU A 24 -7.87 -16.27 -0.39
C LEU A 24 -7.03 -15.00 -0.54
N TRP A 25 -7.42 -14.14 -1.50
CA TRP A 25 -6.76 -12.84 -1.67
C TRP A 25 -7.01 -11.90 -0.47
N LEU A 26 -8.25 -11.85 0.06
CA LEU A 26 -8.56 -11.06 1.27
C LEU A 26 -7.83 -11.60 2.50
N ASP A 27 -7.69 -12.91 2.64
CA ASP A 27 -6.91 -13.53 3.71
C ASP A 27 -5.43 -13.10 3.64
N GLN A 28 -4.86 -13.02 2.45
CA GLN A 28 -3.49 -12.51 2.25
C GLN A 28 -3.40 -11.03 2.67
N VAL A 29 -4.37 -10.20 2.28
CA VAL A 29 -4.41 -8.80 2.69
C VAL A 29 -4.58 -8.67 4.20
N ALA A 30 -5.46 -9.48 4.80
CA ALA A 30 -5.70 -9.49 6.25
C ALA A 30 -4.46 -9.91 7.07
N ALA A 31 -3.56 -10.67 6.49
CA ALA A 31 -2.31 -11.09 7.12
C ALA A 31 -1.22 -10.00 7.11
N CYS A 32 -1.44 -8.89 6.41
CA CYS A 32 -0.50 -7.76 6.35
C CYS A 32 -0.66 -6.84 7.56
N ASP A 33 0.45 -6.34 8.09
CA ASP A 33 0.47 -5.32 9.14
C ASP A 33 0.19 -3.92 8.58
N ALA A 34 0.57 -3.70 7.32
CA ALA A 34 0.34 -2.45 6.60
C ALA A 34 0.27 -2.72 5.09
N VAL A 35 -0.44 -1.86 4.37
CA VAL A 35 -0.58 -1.94 2.91
C VAL A 35 -0.20 -0.61 2.26
N ILE A 36 0.59 -0.67 1.21
CA ILE A 36 0.87 0.45 0.32
C ILE A 36 0.51 0.00 -1.09
N SER A 37 -0.39 0.69 -1.75
CA SER A 37 -0.84 0.35 -3.10
C SER A 37 -1.29 1.58 -3.88
N VAL A 38 -1.34 1.46 -5.18
CA VAL A 38 -2.07 2.43 -6.02
C VAL A 38 -3.58 2.24 -5.87
N ALA A 39 -4.36 3.19 -6.40
CA ALA A 39 -5.83 3.13 -6.37
C ALA A 39 -6.35 1.94 -7.20
N ASN A 40 -6.59 0.83 -6.54
CA ASN A 40 -7.11 -0.41 -7.11
C ASN A 40 -7.93 -1.20 -6.07
N THR A 41 -8.34 -2.41 -6.42
CA THR A 41 -9.13 -3.29 -5.54
C THR A 41 -8.44 -3.55 -4.19
N THR A 42 -7.11 -3.60 -4.14
CA THR A 42 -6.35 -3.84 -2.91
C THR A 42 -6.63 -2.78 -1.85
N ILE A 43 -6.75 -1.52 -2.24
CA ILE A 43 -7.09 -0.42 -1.30
C ILE A 43 -8.47 -0.64 -0.68
N HIS A 44 -9.44 -1.07 -1.47
CA HIS A 44 -10.80 -1.33 -0.97
C HIS A 44 -10.84 -2.54 -0.03
N GLY A 45 -10.11 -3.60 -0.36
CA GLY A 45 -9.96 -4.76 0.52
C GLY A 45 -9.30 -4.41 1.85
N ALA A 46 -8.16 -3.74 1.81
CA ALA A 46 -7.43 -3.30 2.99
C ALA A 46 -8.25 -2.32 3.85
N GLY A 47 -8.93 -1.37 3.21
CA GLY A 47 -9.81 -0.41 3.88
C GLY A 47 -11.00 -1.08 4.56
N GLY A 48 -11.65 -2.03 3.87
CA GLY A 48 -12.76 -2.81 4.41
C GLY A 48 -12.36 -3.70 5.61
N LEU A 49 -11.12 -4.18 5.62
CA LEU A 49 -10.53 -4.95 6.73
C LEU A 49 -9.91 -4.06 7.82
N ASN A 50 -10.00 -2.75 7.68
CA ASN A 50 -9.43 -1.76 8.61
C ASN A 50 -7.91 -1.92 8.84
N ILE A 51 -7.18 -2.31 7.80
CA ILE A 51 -5.72 -2.44 7.86
C ILE A 51 -5.09 -1.07 7.59
N PRO A 52 -4.05 -0.65 8.33
CA PRO A 52 -3.32 0.58 8.06
C PRO A 52 -2.82 0.61 6.61
N THR A 53 -3.24 1.61 5.85
CA THR A 53 -3.03 1.62 4.40
C THR A 53 -2.65 3.02 3.90
N GLN A 54 -1.72 3.09 2.94
CA GLN A 54 -1.46 4.28 2.15
C GLN A 54 -1.80 4.02 0.67
N CYS A 55 -2.67 4.85 0.14
CA CYS A 55 -3.02 4.87 -1.27
C CYS A 55 -2.12 5.87 -2.02
N LEU A 56 -1.34 5.37 -2.97
CA LEU A 56 -0.56 6.19 -3.88
C LEU A 56 -1.46 6.62 -5.04
N LEU A 57 -1.75 7.91 -5.12
CA LEU A 57 -2.72 8.46 -6.03
C LEU A 57 -2.06 9.30 -7.12
N SER A 58 -2.34 8.99 -8.39
CA SER A 58 -1.88 9.81 -9.50
C SER A 58 -2.58 11.17 -9.51
N ARG A 59 -2.01 12.13 -10.24
CA ARG A 59 -2.59 13.46 -10.40
C ARG A 59 -3.97 13.43 -11.06
N GLN A 60 -4.20 12.43 -11.92
CA GLN A 60 -5.48 12.19 -12.58
C GLN A 60 -6.23 11.08 -11.85
N SER A 61 -6.79 11.40 -10.70
CA SER A 61 -7.59 10.47 -9.92
C SER A 61 -9.07 10.61 -10.23
N ASP A 62 -9.81 9.53 -10.05
CA ASP A 62 -11.26 9.56 -10.20
C ASP A 62 -11.95 10.21 -8.98
N TRP A 63 -13.25 10.46 -9.07
CA TRP A 63 -14.07 11.11 -8.05
C TRP A 63 -14.05 10.43 -6.68
N ARG A 64 -13.78 9.12 -6.62
CA ARG A 64 -13.72 8.35 -5.35
C ARG A 64 -12.61 8.83 -4.43
N TRP A 65 -11.59 9.46 -5.01
CA TRP A 65 -10.39 9.88 -4.30
C TRP A 65 -10.34 11.38 -4.06
N PHE A 66 -11.44 12.07 -4.33
CA PHE A 66 -11.61 13.50 -4.12
C PHE A 66 -10.69 14.37 -4.98
N THR A 67 -11.24 15.42 -5.52
CA THR A 67 -10.49 16.37 -6.37
C THR A 67 -9.68 17.38 -5.56
N ASP A 68 -10.03 17.57 -4.28
CA ASP A 68 -9.30 18.48 -3.40
C ASP A 68 -7.96 17.86 -2.97
N PRO A 69 -6.82 18.47 -3.37
CA PRO A 69 -5.50 17.98 -3.01
C PRO A 69 -5.17 18.08 -1.51
N ALA A 70 -5.95 18.83 -0.74
CA ALA A 70 -5.81 18.94 0.70
C ALA A 70 -6.35 17.70 1.45
N VAL A 71 -7.16 16.87 0.79
CA VAL A 71 -7.67 15.63 1.38
C VAL A 71 -6.56 14.59 1.43
N GLN A 72 -6.14 14.25 2.65
CA GLN A 72 -5.04 13.31 2.92
C GLN A 72 -5.51 11.97 3.49
N ARG A 73 -6.83 11.77 3.65
CA ARG A 73 -7.43 10.55 4.18
C ARG A 73 -8.73 10.25 3.45
N SER A 74 -8.97 8.97 3.23
CA SER A 74 -10.23 8.52 2.63
C SER A 74 -11.41 8.80 3.56
N TYR A 75 -12.52 9.29 3.02
CA TYR A 75 -13.80 9.38 3.75
C TYR A 75 -14.49 8.03 3.89
N TRP A 76 -14.18 7.09 3.00
CA TRP A 76 -14.78 5.75 2.99
C TRP A 76 -14.14 4.81 4.00
N TYR A 77 -12.82 4.95 4.20
CA TYR A 77 -12.01 4.04 5.00
C TYR A 77 -11.11 4.83 5.96
N PRO A 78 -11.42 4.84 7.27
CA PRO A 78 -10.61 5.58 8.24
C PRO A 78 -9.13 5.18 8.30
N SER A 79 -8.82 3.93 7.94
CA SER A 79 -7.46 3.37 7.94
C SER A 79 -6.65 3.72 6.70
N VAL A 80 -7.26 4.34 5.68
CA VAL A 80 -6.60 4.64 4.41
C VAL A 80 -6.20 6.10 4.31
N GLY A 81 -4.89 6.36 4.36
CA GLY A 81 -4.29 7.65 4.01
C GLY A 81 -4.06 7.78 2.51
N ILE A 82 -3.92 9.00 2.02
CA ILE A 82 -3.73 9.31 0.61
C ILE A 82 -2.41 10.07 0.43
N LEU A 83 -1.53 9.54 -0.41
CA LEU A 83 -0.30 10.18 -0.85
C LEU A 83 -0.37 10.44 -2.34
N ARG A 84 -0.25 11.71 -2.74
CA ARG A 84 -0.47 12.15 -4.12
C ARG A 84 0.84 12.37 -4.86
N GLU A 85 0.86 11.96 -6.13
CA GLU A 85 1.86 12.39 -7.09
C GLU A 85 1.85 13.92 -7.22
N ARG A 86 3.04 14.52 -7.18
CA ARG A 86 3.20 15.98 -7.29
C ARG A 86 3.73 16.40 -8.68
N ALA A 87 3.30 17.58 -9.15
CA ALA A 87 3.67 18.08 -10.47
C ALA A 87 5.19 18.25 -10.66
N LYS A 88 5.91 18.70 -9.62
CA LYS A 88 7.35 18.99 -9.69
C LYS A 88 8.24 17.78 -9.40
N THR A 89 7.82 16.90 -8.51
CA THR A 89 8.65 15.79 -7.98
C THR A 89 8.14 14.42 -8.42
N GLY A 90 7.01 14.37 -9.14
CA GLY A 90 6.38 13.12 -9.52
C GLY A 90 6.03 12.28 -8.29
N TRP A 91 6.48 11.04 -8.29
CA TRP A 91 6.26 10.06 -7.22
C TRP A 91 7.27 10.14 -6.07
N ASN A 92 8.38 10.86 -6.23
CA ASN A 92 9.49 10.81 -5.26
C ASN A 92 9.07 11.18 -3.84
N ASP A 93 8.31 12.26 -3.69
CA ASP A 93 7.83 12.69 -2.38
C ASP A 93 6.82 11.70 -1.79
N ALA A 94 5.87 11.22 -2.59
CA ALA A 94 4.87 10.24 -2.15
C ALA A 94 5.51 8.93 -1.69
N LEU A 95 6.53 8.44 -2.41
CA LEU A 95 7.26 7.22 -2.05
C LEU A 95 8.11 7.40 -0.78
N ARG A 96 8.74 8.58 -0.63
CA ARG A 96 9.47 8.91 0.59
C ARG A 96 8.53 8.97 1.80
N ASP A 97 7.39 9.62 1.66
CA ASP A 97 6.40 9.76 2.72
C ASP A 97 5.77 8.39 3.07
N ALA A 98 5.52 7.54 2.07
CA ALA A 98 5.06 6.17 2.27
C ALA A 98 6.08 5.33 3.06
N ARG A 99 7.37 5.48 2.75
CA ARG A 99 8.45 4.80 3.47
C ARG A 99 8.48 5.22 4.94
N HIS A 100 8.47 6.51 5.23
CA HIS A 100 8.47 7.02 6.62
C HIS A 100 7.24 6.52 7.39
N TRP A 101 6.07 6.59 6.77
CA TRP A 101 4.86 6.06 7.38
C TRP A 101 4.99 4.55 7.68
N LEU A 102 5.54 3.76 6.76
CA LEU A 102 5.72 2.32 6.96
C LEU A 102 6.68 2.03 8.13
N GLU A 103 7.76 2.79 8.25
CA GLU A 103 8.71 2.68 9.36
C GLU A 103 8.05 2.98 10.72
N GLU A 104 7.07 3.88 10.76
CA GLU A 104 6.26 4.17 11.96
C GLU A 104 5.27 3.06 12.30
N GLN A 105 4.60 2.47 11.27
CA GLN A 105 3.64 1.39 11.46
C GLN A 105 4.30 0.07 11.86
N CYS A 106 5.46 -0.21 11.30
CA CYS A 106 6.20 -1.45 11.48
C CYS A 106 7.61 -1.12 11.97
N PRO A 107 7.79 -0.72 13.26
CA PRO A 107 9.10 -0.42 13.81
C PRO A 107 10.00 -1.64 13.68
N MET A 108 11.14 -1.46 13.01
CA MET A 108 12.11 -2.52 12.83
C MET A 108 12.93 -2.69 14.11
N PRO A 109 13.10 -3.93 14.63
CA PRO A 109 14.11 -4.16 15.63
C PRO A 109 15.47 -3.84 15.02
N SER A 110 16.28 -3.03 15.73
CA SER A 110 17.62 -2.61 15.31
C SER A 110 18.46 -3.80 14.86
N GLY A 111 18.77 -3.90 13.55
CA GLY A 111 19.79 -4.78 13.01
C GLY A 111 19.38 -5.79 11.93
N ARG A 112 18.11 -6.02 11.61
CA ARG A 112 17.69 -6.87 10.48
C ARG A 112 16.39 -6.40 9.86
N ILE A 113 16.44 -6.02 8.58
CA ILE A 113 15.27 -5.76 7.75
C ILE A 113 14.74 -7.11 7.25
N SER A 114 13.77 -7.69 7.95
CA SER A 114 12.91 -8.73 7.39
C SER A 114 11.57 -8.09 7.05
N THR A 115 11.55 -7.29 6.02
CA THR A 115 10.29 -6.73 5.50
C THR A 115 9.73 -7.73 4.51
N ARG A 116 8.70 -8.45 4.90
CA ARG A 116 7.92 -9.25 3.96
C ARG A 116 7.04 -8.30 3.15
N LEU A 117 7.40 -8.11 1.91
CA LEU A 117 6.56 -7.43 0.95
C LEU A 117 5.72 -8.48 0.22
N SER A 118 4.42 -8.46 0.43
CA SER A 118 3.49 -9.23 -0.39
C SER A 118 3.10 -8.36 -1.59
N VAL A 119 3.40 -8.84 -2.78
CA VAL A 119 2.99 -8.21 -4.03
C VAL A 119 1.71 -8.88 -4.48
N ALA A 120 0.59 -8.18 -4.33
CA ALA A 120 -0.66 -8.54 -5.00
C ALA A 120 -0.57 -8.04 -6.44
N SER A 121 -0.51 -8.94 -7.37
CA SER A 121 -0.58 -8.63 -8.81
C SER A 121 -2.03 -8.46 -9.26
#